data_9cfce1452a12cd065413c0ffa3523fe2
#
_entry.id   9cfce1452a12cd065413c0ffa3523fe2
#
_cell.length_a   1.000
_cell.length_b   1.000
_cell.length_c   1.000
_cell.angle_alpha   90.00
_cell.angle_beta   90.00
_cell.angle_gamma   90.00
#
_symmetry.space_group_name_H-M   'P 1'
#
loop_
_entity.id
_entity.type
_entity.pdbx_description
1 polymer ?
#
loop_
_entity_poly.entity_id
_entity_poly.type
_entity_poly.pdbx_seq_one_letter_code
_entity_poly.pdbx_strand_id
1 'polypeptide(L)'
;MTRIALFQSTTGIDPKSNSRALAQAIEQAAAGGAEMLFTPEMSGLLDRDSGRAAKNLKAEEQDEVLASCREAAARHRIWLHIGSLAVLVDDGKVANRGFVIDREGEVRATYDKLHLFDVDLPTGESWRESNVYSAGKGVVLVNGTPVGKLGLTICYDLRFPGLFARLAESDADVIAVPAAFTVPTGKAHWHVLLRARAIEAGLFVVAAAQVGHHEDGRNTFGHSLVVDPWGEILLDMAEESGVVFADIDLKRISDVRSRIPALNHRRPIPDAVTL
;
A
#
# COMPACT_ATOMS: atom_id res chain seq x y z
N MET A 1 -4.52 7.00 20.95
CA MET A 1 -3.64 7.19 19.78
C MET A 1 -2.95 5.88 19.51
N THR A 2 -2.86 5.47 18.25
CA THR A 2 -2.15 4.26 17.80
C THR A 2 -0.87 4.69 17.11
N ARG A 3 0.27 4.16 17.54
CA ARG A 3 1.54 4.39 16.90
C ARG A 3 1.73 3.41 15.75
N ILE A 4 1.96 3.93 14.55
CA ILE A 4 2.27 3.15 13.36
C ILE A 4 3.68 3.45 12.87
N ALA A 5 4.23 2.55 12.06
CA ALA A 5 5.49 2.75 11.35
C ALA A 5 5.29 2.58 9.85
N LEU A 6 6.04 3.36 9.07
CA LEU A 6 6.15 3.20 7.63
C LEU A 6 7.59 2.86 7.27
N PHE A 7 7.77 1.86 6.42
CA PHE A 7 9.05 1.54 5.82
C PHE A 7 9.11 2.09 4.40
N GLN A 8 9.99 3.05 4.15
CA GLN A 8 10.31 3.53 2.81
C GLN A 8 11.60 2.85 2.36
N SER A 9 11.55 2.13 1.25
CA SER A 9 12.66 1.27 0.82
C SER A 9 13.01 1.43 -0.65
N THR A 10 14.25 1.01 -0.98
CA THR A 10 14.71 0.82 -2.35
C THR A 10 14.85 -0.69 -2.58
N THR A 11 13.73 -1.36 -2.87
CA THR A 11 13.71 -2.81 -3.09
C THR A 11 14.55 -3.19 -4.30
N GLY A 12 15.42 -4.20 -4.16
CA GLY A 12 16.28 -4.72 -5.20
C GLY A 12 15.70 -5.94 -5.94
N ILE A 13 16.56 -6.57 -6.74
CA ILE A 13 16.22 -7.76 -7.55
C ILE A 13 16.49 -9.09 -6.82
N ASP A 14 17.09 -9.05 -5.61
CA ASP A 14 17.36 -10.25 -4.80
C ASP A 14 16.37 -10.39 -3.65
N PRO A 15 15.42 -11.35 -3.70
CA PRO A 15 14.42 -11.56 -2.63
C PRO A 15 15.04 -11.82 -1.25
N LYS A 16 16.21 -12.46 -1.19
CA LYS A 16 16.88 -12.76 0.09
C LYS A 16 17.39 -11.50 0.78
N SER A 17 17.93 -10.56 0.02
CA SER A 17 18.37 -9.27 0.55
C SER A 17 17.17 -8.43 0.98
N ASN A 18 16.09 -8.42 0.18
CA ASN A 18 14.85 -7.71 0.50
C ASN A 18 14.18 -8.29 1.75
N SER A 19 14.16 -9.63 1.90
CA SER A 19 13.65 -10.31 3.10
C SER A 19 14.40 -9.88 4.37
N ARG A 20 15.73 -9.77 4.32
CA ARG A 20 16.53 -9.28 5.46
C ARG A 20 16.20 -7.82 5.80
N ALA A 21 16.07 -6.97 4.79
CA ALA A 21 15.69 -5.57 5.01
C ALA A 21 14.29 -5.43 5.65
N LEU A 22 13.32 -6.24 5.19
CA LEU A 22 11.98 -6.29 5.78
C LEU A 22 12.02 -6.77 7.24
N ALA A 23 12.76 -7.84 7.53
CA ALA A 23 12.89 -8.35 8.90
C ALA A 23 13.51 -7.29 9.85
N GLN A 24 14.52 -6.56 9.39
CA GLN A 24 15.12 -5.45 10.14
C GLN A 24 14.13 -4.29 10.35
N ALA A 25 13.34 -3.95 9.32
CA ALA A 25 12.31 -2.91 9.43
C ALA A 25 11.21 -3.30 10.43
N ILE A 26 10.79 -4.56 10.46
CA ILE A 26 9.83 -5.10 11.43
C ILE A 26 10.39 -4.99 12.86
N GLU A 27 11.65 -5.39 13.08
CA GLU A 27 12.32 -5.26 14.36
C GLU A 27 12.41 -3.79 14.81
N GLN A 28 12.84 -2.87 13.93
CA GLN A 28 12.93 -1.44 14.22
C GLN A 28 11.57 -0.84 14.56
N ALA A 29 10.52 -1.20 13.81
CA ALA A 29 9.17 -0.73 14.05
C ALA A 29 8.66 -1.17 15.44
N ALA A 30 8.86 -2.43 15.79
CA ALA A 30 8.49 -2.97 17.10
C ALA A 30 9.29 -2.32 18.25
N ALA A 31 10.61 -2.18 18.08
CA ALA A 31 11.48 -1.51 19.06
C ALA A 31 11.10 -0.04 19.28
N GLY A 32 10.60 0.65 18.24
CA GLY A 32 10.06 2.01 18.30
C GLY A 32 8.65 2.11 18.88
N GLY A 33 8.05 0.99 19.28
CA GLY A 33 6.73 0.93 19.90
C GLY A 33 5.56 1.04 18.92
N ALA A 34 5.78 0.78 17.62
CA ALA A 34 4.69 0.73 16.66
C ALA A 34 3.82 -0.53 16.87
N GLU A 35 2.51 -0.36 16.76
CA GLU A 35 1.56 -1.46 16.81
C GLU A 35 1.38 -2.12 15.44
N MET A 36 1.65 -1.38 14.36
CA MET A 36 1.56 -1.86 12.97
C MET A 36 2.62 -1.20 12.10
N LEU A 37 3.27 -2.02 11.24
CA LEU A 37 4.19 -1.56 10.19
C LEU A 37 3.52 -1.65 8.82
N PHE A 38 3.72 -0.61 7.99
CA PHE A 38 3.32 -0.58 6.60
C PHE A 38 4.56 -0.59 5.70
N THR A 39 4.58 -1.47 4.70
CA THR A 39 5.67 -1.56 3.71
C THR A 39 5.18 -1.22 2.30
N PRO A 40 6.07 -0.87 1.35
CA PRO A 40 5.66 -0.44 0.03
C PRO A 40 5.20 -1.58 -0.89
N GLU A 41 4.68 -1.22 -2.07
CA GLU A 41 4.41 -2.14 -3.17
C GLU A 41 5.69 -2.85 -3.60
N MET A 42 5.59 -4.16 -3.95
CA MET A 42 6.70 -4.99 -4.46
C MET A 42 7.89 -5.09 -3.49
N SER A 43 7.62 -5.17 -2.19
CA SER A 43 8.64 -5.18 -1.13
C SER A 43 9.59 -6.39 -1.18
N GLY A 44 9.18 -7.50 -1.80
CA GLY A 44 10.00 -8.72 -1.88
C GLY A 44 10.88 -8.80 -3.12
N LEU A 45 10.44 -8.19 -4.23
CA LEU A 45 11.13 -8.24 -5.51
C LEU A 45 10.66 -7.06 -6.38
N LEU A 46 11.58 -6.21 -6.79
CA LEU A 46 11.31 -5.16 -7.75
C LEU A 46 12.22 -5.32 -8.97
N ASP A 47 11.71 -5.99 -10.00
CA ASP A 47 12.46 -6.30 -11.21
C ASP A 47 11.62 -6.15 -12.47
N ARG A 48 12.03 -5.25 -13.37
CA ARG A 48 11.38 -5.01 -14.67
C ARG A 48 11.73 -6.03 -15.73
N ASP A 49 12.80 -6.83 -15.52
CA ASP A 49 13.15 -7.95 -16.40
C ASP A 49 12.32 -9.18 -16.01
N SER A 50 11.26 -9.42 -16.78
CA SER A 50 10.32 -10.52 -16.51
C SER A 50 10.98 -11.90 -16.55
N GLY A 51 12.02 -12.10 -17.39
CA GLY A 51 12.76 -13.36 -17.47
C GLY A 51 13.62 -13.63 -16.23
N ARG A 52 14.20 -12.58 -15.63
CA ARG A 52 14.95 -12.65 -14.38
C ARG A 52 13.99 -12.80 -13.21
N ALA A 53 12.96 -11.99 -13.14
CA ALA A 53 11.93 -12.03 -12.11
C ALA A 53 11.27 -13.41 -12.01
N ALA A 54 10.93 -14.04 -13.14
CA ALA A 54 10.27 -15.35 -13.19
C ALA A 54 10.99 -16.47 -12.43
N LYS A 55 12.32 -16.39 -12.30
CA LYS A 55 13.12 -17.37 -11.55
C LYS A 55 12.90 -17.29 -10.03
N ASN A 56 12.47 -16.13 -9.56
CA ASN A 56 12.26 -15.81 -8.15
C ASN A 56 10.78 -15.87 -7.72
N LEU A 57 9.84 -15.95 -8.71
CA LEU A 57 8.42 -16.03 -8.40
C LEU A 57 8.05 -17.38 -7.81
N LYS A 58 7.24 -17.38 -6.77
CA LYS A 58 6.75 -18.56 -6.06
C LYS A 58 5.24 -18.43 -5.79
N ALA A 59 4.60 -19.57 -5.59
CA ALA A 59 3.26 -19.60 -4.99
C ALA A 59 3.34 -19.10 -3.54
N GLU A 60 2.22 -18.63 -3.01
CA GLU A 60 2.15 -18.00 -1.68
C GLU A 60 2.76 -18.86 -0.59
N GLU A 61 2.45 -20.17 -0.59
CA GLU A 61 2.91 -21.13 0.43
C GLU A 61 4.42 -21.41 0.34
N GLN A 62 5.06 -21.05 -0.76
CA GLN A 62 6.49 -21.27 -1.04
C GLN A 62 7.30 -19.98 -1.02
N ASP A 63 6.65 -18.83 -0.78
CA ASP A 63 7.32 -17.52 -0.79
C ASP A 63 8.14 -17.34 0.48
N GLU A 64 9.47 -17.35 0.33
CA GLU A 64 10.42 -17.21 1.45
C GLU A 64 10.36 -15.82 2.09
N VAL A 65 10.00 -14.77 1.33
CA VAL A 65 9.86 -13.40 1.86
C VAL A 65 8.64 -13.33 2.76
N LEU A 66 7.50 -13.87 2.32
CA LEU A 66 6.28 -13.94 3.12
C LEU A 66 6.53 -14.75 4.41
N ALA A 67 7.15 -15.91 4.30
CA ALA A 67 7.46 -16.76 5.45
C ALA A 67 8.33 -16.03 6.49
N SER A 68 9.40 -15.37 6.03
CA SER A 68 10.28 -14.56 6.89
C SER A 68 9.55 -13.40 7.57
N CYS A 69 8.68 -12.70 6.84
CA CYS A 69 7.86 -11.62 7.38
C CYS A 69 6.87 -12.11 8.45
N ARG A 70 6.23 -13.25 8.24
CA ARG A 70 5.33 -13.89 9.22
C ARG A 70 6.07 -14.26 10.50
N GLU A 71 7.25 -14.88 10.38
CA GLU A 71 8.10 -15.21 11.54
C GLU A 71 8.55 -13.95 12.31
N ALA A 72 8.96 -12.89 11.59
CA ALA A 72 9.36 -11.64 12.22
C ALA A 72 8.20 -10.95 12.91
N ALA A 73 7.02 -10.89 12.30
CA ALA A 73 5.80 -10.33 12.89
C ALA A 73 5.43 -11.06 14.20
N ALA A 74 5.45 -12.39 14.20
CA ALA A 74 5.21 -13.22 15.38
C ALA A 74 6.27 -13.01 16.48
N ARG A 75 7.55 -13.02 16.11
CA ARG A 75 8.67 -12.83 17.04
C ARG A 75 8.61 -11.49 17.77
N HIS A 76 8.30 -10.42 17.04
CA HIS A 76 8.25 -9.05 17.55
C HIS A 76 6.85 -8.62 18.01
N ARG A 77 5.83 -9.50 17.84
CA ARG A 77 4.42 -9.29 18.22
C ARG A 77 3.84 -7.98 17.66
N ILE A 78 4.12 -7.70 16.40
CA ILE A 78 3.67 -6.50 15.68
C ILE A 78 2.76 -6.90 14.50
N TRP A 79 1.73 -6.10 14.23
CA TRP A 79 0.97 -6.22 12.99
C TRP A 79 1.79 -5.72 11.80
N LEU A 80 1.59 -6.35 10.65
CA LEU A 80 2.31 -6.01 9.43
C LEU A 80 1.35 -5.91 8.25
N HIS A 81 1.42 -4.81 7.52
CA HIS A 81 0.89 -4.73 6.17
C HIS A 81 2.07 -4.80 5.18
N ILE A 82 2.26 -5.96 4.55
CA ILE A 82 3.13 -6.06 3.38
C ILE A 82 2.38 -5.42 2.23
N GLY A 83 2.88 -4.29 1.73
CA GLY A 83 2.21 -3.52 0.69
C GLY A 83 1.93 -4.34 -0.56
N SER A 84 2.94 -5.08 -1.06
CA SER A 84 2.70 -6.26 -1.89
C SER A 84 3.95 -7.10 -2.14
N LEU A 85 3.71 -8.33 -2.58
CA LEU A 85 4.65 -9.26 -3.19
C LEU A 85 4.13 -9.68 -4.56
N ALA A 86 5.05 -10.14 -5.43
CA ALA A 86 4.71 -10.79 -6.69
C ALA A 86 4.52 -12.30 -6.45
N VAL A 87 3.30 -12.79 -6.53
CA VAL A 87 2.95 -14.18 -6.17
C VAL A 87 2.45 -14.92 -7.40
N LEU A 88 2.96 -16.12 -7.67
CA LEU A 88 2.41 -17.00 -8.70
C LEU A 88 1.01 -17.46 -8.28
N VAL A 89 0.06 -17.29 -9.22
CA VAL A 89 -1.31 -17.79 -9.07
C VAL A 89 -1.59 -18.84 -10.15
N ASP A 90 -2.78 -19.43 -10.09
CA ASP A 90 -3.22 -20.39 -11.09
C ASP A 90 -3.05 -19.86 -12.52
N ASP A 91 -2.86 -20.73 -13.50
CA ASP A 91 -2.64 -20.42 -14.90
C ASP A 91 -1.27 -19.78 -15.25
N GLY A 92 -0.30 -19.79 -14.34
CA GLY A 92 1.04 -19.28 -14.57
C GLY A 92 1.13 -17.76 -14.64
N LYS A 93 0.09 -17.04 -14.25
CA LYS A 93 0.08 -15.59 -14.06
C LYS A 93 0.59 -15.20 -12.67
N VAL A 94 0.83 -13.91 -12.48
CA VAL A 94 1.33 -13.34 -11.24
C VAL A 94 0.25 -12.43 -10.64
N ALA A 95 0.05 -12.48 -9.33
CA ALA A 95 -0.71 -11.48 -8.60
C ALA A 95 0.25 -10.45 -7.97
N ASN A 96 -0.12 -9.18 -8.05
CA ASN A 96 0.47 -8.11 -7.22
C ASN A 96 -0.35 -8.11 -5.93
N ARG A 97 0.11 -8.87 -4.91
CA ARG A 97 -0.67 -9.25 -3.73
C ARG A 97 -0.15 -8.60 -2.46
N GLY A 98 -1.02 -7.80 -1.81
CA GLY A 98 -0.82 -7.28 -0.47
C GLY A 98 -1.27 -8.26 0.61
N PHE A 99 -0.64 -8.18 1.79
CA PHE A 99 -0.92 -9.06 2.94
C PHE A 99 -1.11 -8.25 4.21
N VAL A 100 -2.08 -8.62 5.03
CA VAL A 100 -2.19 -8.17 6.41
C VAL A 100 -1.92 -9.36 7.33
N ILE A 101 -0.91 -9.21 8.18
CA ILE A 101 -0.41 -10.25 9.08
C ILE A 101 -0.59 -9.75 10.51
N ASP A 102 -1.12 -10.59 11.40
CA ASP A 102 -1.29 -10.25 12.80
C ASP A 102 -0.02 -10.47 13.63
N ARG A 103 -0.11 -10.14 14.92
CA ARG A 103 1.00 -10.28 15.88
C ARG A 103 1.37 -11.73 16.20
N GLU A 104 0.58 -12.68 15.79
CA GLU A 104 0.83 -14.12 15.86
C GLU A 104 1.50 -14.65 14.57
N GLY A 105 1.68 -13.80 13.54
CA GLY A 105 2.25 -14.17 12.24
C GLY A 105 1.25 -14.81 11.28
N GLU A 106 -0.06 -14.73 11.61
CA GLU A 106 -1.10 -15.30 10.76
C GLU A 106 -1.59 -14.30 9.73
N VAL A 107 -1.74 -14.76 8.49
CA VAL A 107 -2.31 -13.95 7.40
C VAL A 107 -3.80 -13.76 7.66
N ARG A 108 -4.21 -12.52 7.92
CA ARG A 108 -5.61 -12.16 8.21
C ARG A 108 -6.39 -11.80 6.94
N ALA A 109 -5.71 -11.28 5.95
CA ALA A 109 -6.29 -10.94 4.65
C ALA A 109 -5.23 -10.82 3.58
N THR A 110 -5.66 -11.04 2.33
CA THR A 110 -4.90 -10.75 1.11
C THR A 110 -5.71 -9.84 0.20
N TYR A 111 -5.02 -9.04 -0.61
CA TYR A 111 -5.62 -8.19 -1.62
C TYR A 111 -4.80 -8.23 -2.89
N ASP A 112 -5.41 -8.62 -4.00
CA ASP A 112 -4.80 -8.54 -5.32
C ASP A 112 -5.17 -7.20 -5.97
N LYS A 113 -4.18 -6.49 -6.48
CA LYS A 113 -4.32 -5.18 -7.13
C LYS A 113 -5.41 -5.20 -8.20
N LEU A 114 -6.42 -4.34 -8.07
CA LEU A 114 -7.56 -4.30 -8.99
C LEU A 114 -7.19 -3.64 -10.33
N HIS A 115 -6.47 -2.51 -10.28
CA HIS A 115 -6.18 -1.72 -11.46
C HIS A 115 -4.70 -1.85 -11.85
N LEU A 116 -4.46 -2.47 -13.01
CA LEU A 116 -3.12 -2.72 -13.52
C LEU A 116 -2.57 -1.48 -14.24
N PHE A 117 -1.26 -1.25 -14.08
CA PHE A 117 -0.58 -0.06 -14.57
C PHE A 117 -0.16 -0.23 -16.03
N ASP A 118 -1.10 0.03 -16.96
CA ASP A 118 -0.87 0.03 -18.40
C ASP A 118 -0.91 1.47 -18.89
N VAL A 119 0.27 2.09 -19.05
CA VAL A 119 0.38 3.52 -19.37
C VAL A 119 1.55 3.81 -20.33
N ASP A 120 1.40 4.90 -21.07
CA ASP A 120 2.47 5.52 -21.82
C ASP A 120 2.72 6.91 -21.23
N LEU A 121 3.93 7.13 -20.72
CA LEU A 121 4.29 8.39 -20.06
C LEU A 121 4.90 9.37 -21.07
N PRO A 122 4.76 10.70 -20.84
CA PRO A 122 5.38 11.71 -21.70
C PRO A 122 6.91 11.63 -21.77
N THR A 123 7.54 10.95 -20.81
CA THR A 123 8.98 10.66 -20.78
C THR A 123 9.42 9.59 -21.78
N GLY A 124 8.48 8.94 -22.48
CA GLY A 124 8.73 7.79 -23.36
C GLY A 124 8.72 6.44 -22.65
N GLU A 125 8.53 6.40 -21.36
CA GLU A 125 8.36 5.15 -20.61
C GLU A 125 6.98 4.55 -20.90
N SER A 126 6.95 3.25 -21.21
CA SER A 126 5.74 2.47 -21.43
C SER A 126 5.69 1.29 -20.45
N TRP A 127 4.57 1.11 -19.81
CA TRP A 127 4.32 0.05 -18.84
C TRP A 127 3.10 -0.77 -19.25
N ARG A 128 3.18 -2.09 -19.13
CA ARG A 128 2.10 -3.05 -19.44
C ARG A 128 2.07 -4.12 -18.36
N GLU A 129 1.57 -3.74 -17.18
CA GLU A 129 1.48 -4.64 -16.03
C GLU A 129 0.57 -5.84 -16.36
N SER A 130 -0.49 -5.64 -17.16
CA SER A 130 -1.42 -6.68 -17.58
C SER A 130 -0.80 -7.83 -18.39
N ASN A 131 0.38 -7.62 -18.99
CA ASN A 131 1.09 -8.69 -19.70
C ASN A 131 1.55 -9.81 -18.75
N VAL A 132 1.83 -9.50 -17.51
CA VAL A 132 2.40 -10.42 -16.51
C VAL A 132 1.43 -10.68 -15.35
N TYR A 133 0.73 -9.64 -14.90
CA TYR A 133 -0.11 -9.69 -13.72
C TYR A 133 -1.59 -9.89 -14.06
N SER A 134 -2.29 -10.61 -13.16
CA SER A 134 -3.75 -10.71 -13.16
C SER A 134 -4.35 -9.63 -12.27
N ALA A 135 -5.43 -9.03 -12.73
CA ALA A 135 -6.22 -8.11 -11.92
C ALA A 135 -6.96 -8.85 -10.79
N GLY A 136 -7.02 -8.22 -9.63
CA GLY A 136 -7.83 -8.67 -8.49
C GLY A 136 -9.33 -8.65 -8.82
N LYS A 137 -10.13 -9.26 -7.94
CA LYS A 137 -11.59 -9.43 -8.17
C LYS A 137 -12.46 -8.80 -7.08
N GLY A 138 -11.87 -8.23 -6.04
CA GLY A 138 -12.65 -7.78 -4.89
C GLY A 138 -12.04 -6.60 -4.12
N VAL A 139 -12.91 -5.90 -3.42
CA VAL A 139 -12.55 -4.88 -2.44
C VAL A 139 -12.35 -5.56 -1.10
N VAL A 140 -11.26 -5.26 -0.39
CA VAL A 140 -10.93 -5.91 0.89
C VAL A 140 -10.88 -4.88 2.00
N LEU A 141 -11.61 -5.18 3.08
CA LEU A 141 -11.62 -4.44 4.34
C LEU A 141 -11.29 -5.41 5.48
N VAL A 142 -10.29 -5.08 6.28
CA VAL A 142 -9.80 -5.92 7.38
C VAL A 142 -10.24 -5.34 8.71
N ASN A 143 -11.01 -6.10 9.48
CA ASN A 143 -11.46 -5.69 10.81
C ASN A 143 -10.46 -6.09 11.91
N GLY A 144 -10.47 -5.35 13.02
CA GLY A 144 -9.73 -5.72 14.24
C GLY A 144 -8.23 -5.47 14.16
N THR A 145 -7.78 -4.63 13.25
CA THR A 145 -6.38 -4.18 13.20
C THR A 145 -6.12 -3.08 14.26
N PRO A 146 -4.87 -2.78 14.63
CA PRO A 146 -4.56 -1.68 15.52
C PRO A 146 -5.04 -0.31 15.04
N VAL A 147 -5.22 -0.18 13.72
CA VAL A 147 -5.70 1.05 13.07
C VAL A 147 -7.21 1.03 12.76
N GLY A 148 -7.97 0.14 13.41
CA GLY A 148 -9.39 -0.01 13.16
C GLY A 148 -9.69 -0.86 11.93
N LYS A 149 -10.63 -0.43 11.10
CA LYS A 149 -10.99 -1.08 9.83
C LYS A 149 -10.05 -0.61 8.72
N LEU A 150 -9.18 -1.49 8.26
CA LEU A 150 -8.16 -1.19 7.25
C LEU A 150 -8.63 -1.59 5.86
N GLY A 151 -8.81 -0.61 4.98
CA GLY A 151 -9.05 -0.81 3.54
C GLY A 151 -7.75 -1.01 2.78
N LEU A 152 -7.74 -1.97 1.86
CA LEU A 152 -6.56 -2.32 1.07
C LEU A 152 -6.68 -1.81 -0.36
N THR A 153 -5.60 -1.16 -0.82
CA THR A 153 -5.38 -0.73 -2.21
C THR A 153 -3.91 -0.90 -2.54
N ILE A 154 -3.53 -0.83 -3.82
CA ILE A 154 -2.12 -0.85 -4.25
C ILE A 154 -1.91 0.18 -5.38
N CYS A 155 -1.05 1.17 -5.14
CA CYS A 155 -0.41 2.05 -6.10
C CYS A 155 -1.38 2.69 -7.13
N TYR A 156 -1.52 2.10 -8.33
CA TYR A 156 -2.35 2.62 -9.41
C TYR A 156 -3.83 2.72 -9.03
N ASP A 157 -4.29 1.91 -8.06
CA ASP A 157 -5.64 2.01 -7.48
C ASP A 157 -5.96 3.42 -6.97
N LEU A 158 -4.94 4.20 -6.58
CA LEU A 158 -5.09 5.58 -6.14
C LEU A 158 -5.82 6.48 -7.16
N ARG A 159 -5.76 6.14 -8.46
CA ARG A 159 -6.40 6.92 -9.53
C ARG A 159 -7.90 6.64 -9.67
N PHE A 160 -8.42 5.65 -8.98
CA PHE A 160 -9.80 5.17 -9.14
C PHE A 160 -10.64 5.51 -7.90
N PRO A 161 -11.30 6.69 -7.87
CA PRO A 161 -12.05 7.16 -6.70
C PRO A 161 -13.18 6.21 -6.29
N GLY A 162 -13.72 5.44 -7.22
CA GLY A 162 -14.79 4.47 -6.94
C GLY A 162 -14.38 3.39 -5.93
N LEU A 163 -13.12 2.93 -5.95
CA LEU A 163 -12.60 1.98 -4.97
C LEU A 163 -12.57 2.59 -3.56
N PHE A 164 -12.06 3.83 -3.43
CA PHE A 164 -12.00 4.55 -2.16
C PHE A 164 -13.40 4.87 -1.63
N ALA A 165 -14.33 5.23 -2.53
CA ALA A 165 -15.72 5.44 -2.18
C ALA A 165 -16.35 4.16 -1.60
N ARG A 166 -16.09 2.99 -2.22
CA ARG A 166 -16.60 1.70 -1.74
C ARG A 166 -16.03 1.32 -0.37
N LEU A 167 -14.73 1.55 -0.14
CA LEU A 167 -14.10 1.31 1.16
C LEU A 167 -14.68 2.24 2.24
N ALA A 168 -14.90 3.52 1.91
CA ALA A 168 -15.53 4.47 2.83
C ALA A 168 -16.99 4.10 3.16
N GLU A 169 -17.78 3.61 2.19
CA GLU A 169 -19.12 3.07 2.38
C GLU A 169 -19.15 1.82 3.28
N SER A 170 -18.05 1.08 3.31
CA SER A 170 -17.86 -0.08 4.19
C SER A 170 -17.30 0.28 5.56
N ASP A 171 -17.31 1.58 5.93
CA ASP A 171 -16.82 2.12 7.19
C ASP A 171 -15.33 1.92 7.43
N ALA A 172 -14.48 2.00 6.40
CA ALA A 172 -13.04 2.05 6.60
C ALA A 172 -12.63 3.22 7.51
N ASP A 173 -11.67 2.97 8.40
CA ASP A 173 -11.03 3.98 9.25
C ASP A 173 -9.73 4.46 8.63
N VAL A 174 -8.98 3.53 8.03
CA VAL A 174 -7.71 3.77 7.37
C VAL A 174 -7.70 3.08 6.02
N ILE A 175 -7.13 3.72 5.00
CA ILE A 175 -6.84 3.08 3.72
C ILE A 175 -5.32 3.04 3.53
N ALA A 176 -4.78 1.84 3.29
CA ALA A 176 -3.39 1.64 2.91
C ALA A 176 -3.21 1.83 1.40
N VAL A 177 -2.17 2.59 1.01
CA VAL A 177 -1.81 2.85 -0.39
C VAL A 177 -0.30 2.59 -0.58
N PRO A 178 0.16 1.33 -0.48
CA PRO A 178 1.53 1.01 -0.80
C PRO A 178 1.81 1.27 -2.28
N ALA A 179 3.01 1.79 -2.61
CA ALA A 179 3.27 2.20 -3.98
C ALA A 179 4.75 2.11 -4.40
N ALA A 180 4.93 1.98 -5.73
CA ALA A 180 6.18 2.21 -6.44
C ALA A 180 5.94 3.27 -7.56
N PHE A 181 5.55 4.48 -7.15
CA PHE A 181 5.18 5.56 -8.05
C PHE A 181 6.39 6.09 -8.83
N THR A 182 6.21 6.30 -10.15
CA THR A 182 7.25 6.91 -10.98
C THR A 182 7.47 8.37 -10.57
N VAL A 183 8.70 8.86 -10.69
CA VAL A 183 9.06 10.23 -10.29
C VAL A 183 8.21 11.30 -11.00
N PRO A 184 7.97 11.26 -12.32
CA PRO A 184 7.16 12.29 -12.99
C PRO A 184 5.73 12.34 -12.48
N THR A 185 5.07 11.19 -12.33
CA THR A 185 3.69 11.14 -11.84
C THR A 185 3.61 11.40 -10.34
N GLY A 186 4.65 11.04 -9.59
CA GLY A 186 4.76 11.32 -8.17
C GLY A 186 4.75 12.83 -7.90
N LYS A 187 5.65 13.57 -8.55
CA LYS A 187 5.74 15.03 -8.43
C LYS A 187 4.43 15.74 -8.75
N ALA A 188 3.70 15.26 -9.75
CA ALA A 188 2.47 15.91 -10.19
C ALA A 188 1.22 15.51 -9.40
N HIS A 189 1.12 14.25 -8.94
CA HIS A 189 -0.16 13.68 -8.52
C HIS A 189 -0.17 13.11 -7.10
N TRP A 190 0.96 12.65 -6.55
CA TRP A 190 0.99 11.81 -5.34
C TRP A 190 0.32 12.47 -4.14
N HIS A 191 0.81 13.63 -3.73
CA HIS A 191 0.27 14.36 -2.59
C HIS A 191 -1.18 14.80 -2.78
N VAL A 192 -1.50 15.29 -3.99
CA VAL A 192 -2.84 15.77 -4.32
C VAL A 192 -3.87 14.65 -4.22
N LEU A 193 -3.56 13.49 -4.83
CA LEU A 193 -4.49 12.36 -4.84
C LEU A 193 -4.67 11.76 -3.44
N LEU A 194 -3.59 11.53 -2.68
CA LEU A 194 -3.69 10.96 -1.33
C LEU A 194 -4.51 11.86 -0.40
N ARG A 195 -4.28 13.17 -0.45
CA ARG A 195 -5.07 14.14 0.30
C ARG A 195 -6.53 14.15 -0.14
N ALA A 196 -6.79 14.11 -1.45
CA ALA A 196 -8.16 14.03 -1.96
C ALA A 196 -8.89 12.78 -1.43
N ARG A 197 -8.24 11.61 -1.46
CA ARG A 197 -8.83 10.36 -0.92
C ARG A 197 -9.15 10.45 0.57
N ALA A 198 -8.26 11.04 1.36
CA ALA A 198 -8.49 11.24 2.79
C ALA A 198 -9.68 12.18 3.04
N ILE A 199 -9.74 13.31 2.32
CA ILE A 199 -10.79 14.33 2.48
C ILE A 199 -12.16 13.81 2.06
N GLU A 200 -12.28 13.25 0.85
CA GLU A 200 -13.57 12.82 0.29
C GLU A 200 -14.18 11.61 1.01
N ALA A 201 -13.32 10.78 1.63
CA ALA A 201 -13.73 9.61 2.41
C ALA A 201 -13.79 9.88 3.93
N GLY A 202 -13.24 11.00 4.40
CA GLY A 202 -13.20 11.38 5.81
C GLY A 202 -12.51 10.32 6.68
N LEU A 203 -11.33 9.83 6.24
CA LEU A 203 -10.56 8.76 6.88
C LEU A 203 -9.05 9.03 6.77
N PHE A 204 -8.24 8.23 7.48
CA PHE A 204 -6.79 8.29 7.32
C PHE A 204 -6.33 7.57 6.05
N VAL A 205 -5.29 8.12 5.42
CA VAL A 205 -4.56 7.43 4.34
C VAL A 205 -3.13 7.20 4.80
N VAL A 206 -2.66 5.95 4.72
CA VAL A 206 -1.29 5.54 5.03
C VAL A 206 -0.65 4.98 3.78
N ALA A 207 0.35 5.67 3.25
CA ALA A 207 0.96 5.38 1.96
C ALA A 207 2.46 5.12 2.12
N ALA A 208 2.85 3.85 2.24
CA ALA A 208 4.25 3.44 2.22
C ALA A 208 4.74 3.32 0.77
N ALA A 209 5.88 3.94 0.45
CA ALA A 209 6.36 4.07 -0.92
C ALA A 209 7.78 3.54 -1.12
N GLN A 210 8.04 3.05 -2.33
CA GLN A 210 9.39 2.80 -2.83
C GLN A 210 10.08 4.13 -3.16
N VAL A 211 11.40 4.22 -2.93
CA VAL A 211 12.17 5.45 -3.12
C VAL A 211 13.50 5.21 -3.84
N GLY A 212 13.90 6.19 -4.64
CA GLY A 212 15.25 6.29 -5.20
C GLY A 212 15.48 5.45 -6.45
N HIS A 213 16.74 5.17 -6.73
CA HIS A 213 17.19 4.42 -7.91
C HIS A 213 17.30 2.93 -7.58
N HIS A 214 16.51 2.10 -8.26
CA HIS A 214 16.46 0.66 -8.07
C HIS A 214 17.47 -0.07 -8.96
N GLU A 215 17.84 -1.27 -8.53
CA GLU A 215 18.81 -2.14 -9.21
C GLU A 215 18.40 -2.53 -10.63
N ASP A 216 17.09 -2.54 -10.92
CA ASP A 216 16.52 -2.79 -12.25
C ASP A 216 16.52 -1.55 -13.16
N GLY A 217 17.05 -0.42 -12.69
CA GLY A 217 17.20 0.84 -13.41
C GLY A 217 16.00 1.79 -13.35
N ARG A 218 14.89 1.43 -12.66
CA ARG A 218 13.78 2.38 -12.44
C ARG A 218 14.09 3.37 -11.33
N ASN A 219 13.38 4.51 -11.35
CA ASN A 219 13.38 5.47 -10.26
C ASN A 219 11.98 5.61 -9.71
N THR A 220 11.85 5.64 -8.37
CA THR A 220 10.59 5.85 -7.67
C THR A 220 10.62 7.11 -6.82
N PHE A 221 9.43 7.67 -6.58
CA PHE A 221 9.25 9.01 -6.07
C PHE A 221 9.51 9.14 -4.57
N GLY A 222 9.32 8.07 -3.78
CA GLY A 222 9.37 8.16 -2.32
C GLY A 222 8.12 8.81 -1.74
N HIS A 223 8.35 9.72 -0.77
CA HIS A 223 7.31 10.45 -0.08
C HIS A 223 6.26 9.54 0.55
N SER A 224 6.69 8.53 1.34
CA SER A 224 5.74 7.82 2.18
C SER A 224 4.99 8.81 3.06
N LEU A 225 3.66 8.73 3.05
CA LEU A 225 2.78 9.74 3.64
C LEU A 225 1.80 9.14 4.65
N VAL A 226 1.49 9.92 5.68
CA VAL A 226 0.29 9.75 6.49
C VAL A 226 -0.54 11.01 6.37
N VAL A 227 -1.79 10.86 5.94
CA VAL A 227 -2.74 11.97 5.77
C VAL A 227 -3.94 11.75 6.69
N ASP A 228 -4.35 12.76 7.42
CA ASP A 228 -5.50 12.72 8.32
C ASP A 228 -6.85 12.91 7.56
N PRO A 229 -8.00 12.66 8.20
CA PRO A 229 -9.32 12.83 7.56
C PRO A 229 -9.64 14.26 7.08
N TRP A 230 -8.91 15.27 7.57
CA TRP A 230 -9.04 16.67 7.13
C TRP A 230 -8.14 17.01 5.94
N GLY A 231 -7.26 16.09 5.55
CA GLY A 231 -6.26 16.28 4.49
C GLY A 231 -4.96 16.91 4.98
N GLU A 232 -4.73 16.97 6.29
CA GLU A 232 -3.43 17.35 6.85
C GLU A 232 -2.41 16.23 6.65
N ILE A 233 -1.20 16.58 6.23
CA ILE A 233 -0.08 15.67 6.14
C ILE A 233 0.57 15.58 7.51
N LEU A 234 0.41 14.42 8.18
CA LEU A 234 1.00 14.15 9.49
C LEU A 234 2.45 13.68 9.39
N LEU A 235 2.79 13.04 8.28
CA LEU A 235 4.12 12.53 7.97
C LEU A 235 4.38 12.60 6.47
N ASP A 236 5.56 13.07 6.09
CA ASP A 236 6.14 12.96 4.75
C ASP A 236 7.61 12.60 4.88
N MET A 237 8.00 11.43 4.36
CA MET A 237 9.39 10.95 4.43
C MET A 237 10.30 11.55 3.35
N ALA A 238 9.77 12.36 2.45
CA ALA A 238 10.51 12.89 1.33
C ALA A 238 11.26 11.78 0.54
N GLU A 239 12.54 11.94 0.29
CA GLU A 239 13.38 10.97 -0.47
C GLU A 239 14.28 10.12 0.46
N GLU A 240 14.05 10.12 1.77
CA GLU A 240 14.86 9.38 2.74
C GLU A 240 14.34 7.94 2.90
N SER A 241 15.24 6.94 2.84
CA SER A 241 14.88 5.54 3.13
C SER A 241 14.96 5.23 4.63
N GLY A 242 14.20 4.24 5.07
CA GLY A 242 14.22 3.76 6.46
C GLY A 242 12.84 3.59 7.08
N VAL A 243 12.79 3.44 8.40
CA VAL A 243 11.56 3.31 9.18
C VAL A 243 11.30 4.60 9.93
N VAL A 244 10.10 5.16 9.76
CA VAL A 244 9.62 6.33 10.51
C VAL A 244 8.28 6.06 11.14
N PHE A 245 7.93 6.86 12.15
CA PHE A 245 6.77 6.66 13.01
C PHE A 245 5.78 7.82 12.87
N ALA A 246 4.50 7.47 12.97
CA ALA A 246 3.42 8.45 13.12
C ALA A 246 2.43 7.96 14.18
N ASP A 247 1.84 8.91 14.89
CA ASP A 247 0.77 8.63 15.85
C ASP A 247 -0.56 9.07 15.23
N ILE A 248 -1.53 8.14 15.12
CA ILE A 248 -2.87 8.42 14.59
C ILE A 248 -3.92 8.34 15.69
N ASP A 249 -4.85 9.31 15.69
CA ASP A 249 -6.00 9.31 16.59
C ASP A 249 -7.28 9.04 15.81
N LEU A 250 -7.79 7.81 15.90
CA LEU A 250 -9.02 7.41 15.17
C LEU A 250 -10.25 8.24 15.54
N LYS A 251 -10.25 8.93 16.70
CA LYS A 251 -11.33 9.87 17.06
C LYS A 251 -11.45 11.02 16.07
N ARG A 252 -10.35 11.38 15.41
CA ARG A 252 -10.34 12.44 14.38
C ARG A 252 -11.31 12.13 13.24
N ILE A 253 -11.56 10.84 12.94
CA ILE A 253 -12.51 10.42 11.91
C ILE A 253 -13.92 10.88 12.27
N SER A 254 -14.38 10.57 13.49
CA SER A 254 -15.72 10.98 13.95
C SER A 254 -15.87 12.51 14.04
N ASP A 255 -14.80 13.20 14.47
CA ASP A 255 -14.80 14.66 14.55
C ASP A 255 -14.95 15.32 13.18
N VAL A 256 -14.23 14.81 12.17
CA VAL A 256 -14.31 15.33 10.80
C VAL A 256 -15.64 14.97 10.16
N ARG A 257 -16.07 13.70 10.25
CA ARG A 257 -17.35 13.24 9.68
C ARG A 257 -18.58 13.92 10.31
N SER A 258 -18.51 14.33 11.59
CA SER A 258 -19.58 15.08 12.24
C SER A 258 -19.69 16.52 11.72
N ARG A 259 -18.58 17.13 11.34
CA ARG A 259 -18.54 18.51 10.81
C ARG A 259 -18.90 18.56 9.32
N ILE A 260 -18.42 17.59 8.55
CA ILE A 260 -18.69 17.45 7.11
C ILE A 260 -19.17 16.02 6.84
N PRO A 261 -20.48 15.74 7.04
CA PRO A 261 -21.03 14.39 6.90
C PRO A 261 -21.27 14.01 5.43
N ALA A 262 -20.24 14.17 4.58
CA ALA A 262 -20.31 13.96 3.13
C ALA A 262 -20.77 12.55 2.76
N LEU A 263 -20.36 11.53 3.53
CA LEU A 263 -20.77 10.14 3.30
C LEU A 263 -22.29 9.96 3.48
N ASN A 264 -22.90 10.66 4.46
CA ASN A 264 -24.34 10.61 4.71
C ASN A 264 -25.14 11.42 3.69
N HIS A 265 -24.50 12.38 3.02
CA HIS A 265 -25.15 13.24 2.03
C HIS A 265 -25.09 12.68 0.60
N ARG A 266 -24.46 11.53 0.40
CA ARG A 266 -24.37 10.89 -0.92
C ARG A 266 -25.78 10.60 -1.48
N ARG A 267 -25.90 10.82 -2.78
CA ARG A 267 -27.10 10.49 -3.55
C ARG A 267 -26.72 9.65 -4.76
N PRO A 268 -27.65 8.83 -5.27
CA PRO A 268 -27.45 8.19 -6.57
C PRO A 268 -27.16 9.26 -7.63
N ILE A 269 -26.13 9.03 -8.43
CA ILE A 269 -25.76 9.93 -9.52
C ILE A 269 -26.51 9.43 -10.77
N PRO A 270 -27.41 10.23 -11.36
CA PRO A 270 -28.10 9.85 -12.59
C PRO A 270 -27.13 9.86 -13.78
N ASP A 271 -27.56 9.23 -14.88
CA ASP A 271 -26.80 9.27 -16.13
C ASP A 271 -26.69 10.69 -16.66
N ALA A 272 -25.56 10.99 -17.32
CA ALA A 272 -25.35 12.28 -17.95
C ALA A 272 -26.31 12.48 -19.13
N VAL A 273 -26.94 13.65 -19.23
CA VAL A 273 -27.77 14.04 -20.38
C VAL A 273 -26.93 14.92 -21.28
N THR A 274 -26.81 14.52 -22.56
CA THR A 274 -26.19 15.37 -23.60
C THR A 274 -27.30 16.26 -24.20
N LEU A 275 -27.14 17.57 -24.10
CA LEU A 275 -28.06 18.58 -24.66
C LEU A 275 -27.55 19.11 -25.98
#